data_e27b1348ae94463431f31d315e2ff194
#
_entry.id   e27b1348ae94463431f31d315e2ff194
#
_cell.length_a   1.000
_cell.length_b   1.000
_cell.length_c   1.000
_cell.angle_alpha   90.00
_cell.angle_beta   90.00
_cell.angle_gamma   90.00
#
_symmetry.space_group_name_H-M   'P 1'
#
loop_
_entity.id
_entity.type
_entity.pdbx_description
1 polymer ?
#
loop_
_entity_poly.entity_id
_entity_poly.type
_entity_poly.pdbx_seq_one_letter_code
_entity_poly.pdbx_strand_id
1 'polypeptide(L)'
;MSRAALAVLAFLFVADVAQGQTTPPQQTQRIRGDIVSVDGFNIRVKEWSGETLAVKLADNYTVNAVVKIDIARIVPGSFVGAASLPPPDGTQSALEVLLLPESRRGSGEGHYPWDLQPGSMMTNATSPISLPSTKPER
;
A
#
# COMPACT_ATOMS: atom_id res chain seq x y z
N MET A 1 74.52 24.32 34.78
CA MET A 1 73.96 23.09 34.19
C MET A 1 72.42 23.23 34.16
N SER A 2 71.88 23.80 33.04
CA SER A 2 70.44 24.06 32.90
C SER A 2 69.83 22.96 32.06
N ARG A 3 68.85 22.29 32.63
CA ARG A 3 68.01 21.34 31.92
C ARG A 3 66.71 22.03 31.46
N ALA A 4 66.55 22.31 30.19
CA ALA A 4 65.35 22.81 29.63
C ALA A 4 64.42 21.62 29.41
N ALA A 5 63.24 21.66 30.02
CA ALA A 5 62.15 20.73 29.77
C ALA A 5 61.25 21.27 28.62
N LEU A 6 61.15 20.54 27.51
CA LEU A 6 60.31 20.85 26.37
C LEU A 6 58.95 20.21 26.62
N ALA A 7 57.92 21.01 26.87
CA ALA A 7 56.54 20.52 26.96
C ALA A 7 55.90 20.50 25.57
N VAL A 8 55.60 19.31 25.06
CA VAL A 8 54.86 19.12 23.83
C VAL A 8 53.35 19.07 24.16
N LEU A 9 52.61 20.09 23.74
CA LEU A 9 51.16 20.18 23.90
C LEU A 9 50.50 19.46 22.70
N ALA A 10 49.98 18.25 22.92
CA ALA A 10 49.23 17.52 21.93
C ALA A 10 47.77 18.02 21.89
N PHE A 11 47.38 18.69 20.80
CA PHE A 11 45.99 19.05 20.55
C PHE A 11 45.26 17.81 19.96
N LEU A 12 44.37 17.22 20.77
CA LEU A 12 43.43 16.20 20.29
C LEU A 12 42.26 16.89 19.61
N PHE A 13 42.20 16.83 18.27
CA PHE A 13 41.02 17.17 17.50
C PHE A 13 40.00 16.04 17.65
N VAL A 14 38.96 16.29 18.43
CA VAL A 14 37.75 15.43 18.45
C VAL A 14 36.90 15.82 17.21
N ALA A 15 36.91 15.00 16.21
CA ALA A 15 35.96 15.15 15.08
C ALA A 15 34.59 14.65 15.55
N ASP A 16 33.65 15.57 15.77
CA ASP A 16 32.23 15.25 15.95
C ASP A 16 31.71 14.65 14.64
N VAL A 17 31.52 13.33 14.62
CA VAL A 17 30.82 12.63 13.54
C VAL A 17 29.33 12.89 13.77
N ALA A 18 28.77 13.87 13.07
CA ALA A 18 27.34 14.09 13.00
C ALA A 18 26.70 12.84 12.40
N GLN A 19 26.15 11.97 13.25
CA GLN A 19 25.32 10.84 12.81
C GLN A 19 24.02 11.42 12.27
N GLY A 20 23.89 11.48 10.96
CA GLY A 20 22.65 11.78 10.28
C GLY A 20 21.61 10.74 10.71
N GLN A 21 20.63 11.14 11.54
CA GLN A 21 19.48 10.34 11.86
C GLN A 21 18.65 10.17 10.57
N THR A 22 18.82 9.04 9.91
CA THR A 22 17.89 8.61 8.85
C THR A 22 16.55 8.33 9.53
N THR A 23 15.59 9.24 9.36
CA THR A 23 14.19 9.01 9.76
C THR A 23 13.74 7.71 9.10
N PRO A 24 13.26 6.71 9.88
CA PRO A 24 12.75 5.48 9.28
C PRO A 24 11.66 5.83 8.27
N PRO A 25 11.56 5.13 7.14
CA PRO A 25 10.49 5.36 6.18
C PRO A 25 9.15 5.19 6.91
N GLN A 26 8.32 6.22 6.83
CA GLN A 26 7.00 6.23 7.46
C GLN A 26 6.17 5.11 6.83
N GLN A 27 5.89 4.06 7.61
CA GLN A 27 5.09 2.94 7.14
C GLN A 27 3.66 3.42 6.90
N THR A 28 3.18 3.28 5.65
CA THR A 28 1.77 3.51 5.34
C THR A 28 0.95 2.38 5.92
N GLN A 29 -0.07 2.72 6.70
CA GLN A 29 -1.03 1.77 7.23
C GLN A 29 -2.33 1.85 6.42
N ARG A 30 -2.87 0.70 6.05
CA ARG A 30 -4.17 0.60 5.41
C ARG A 30 -5.24 0.31 6.46
N ILE A 31 -6.28 1.14 6.49
CA ILE A 31 -7.41 1.01 7.41
C ILE A 31 -8.60 0.48 6.63
N ARG A 32 -9.25 -0.57 7.13
CA ARG A 32 -10.45 -1.18 6.55
C ARG A 32 -11.57 -1.18 7.58
N GLY A 33 -12.73 -0.65 7.20
CA GLY A 33 -13.86 -0.54 8.11
C GLY A 33 -14.95 0.37 7.57
N ASP A 34 -15.91 0.69 8.43
CA ASP A 34 -17.03 1.55 8.13
C ASP A 34 -16.81 2.96 8.66
N ILE A 35 -17.11 3.98 7.84
CA ILE A 35 -17.10 5.37 8.30
C ILE A 35 -18.32 5.60 9.18
N VAL A 36 -18.11 5.85 10.46
CA VAL A 36 -19.19 6.05 11.44
C VAL A 36 -19.48 7.52 11.72
N SER A 37 -18.56 8.43 11.40
CA SER A 37 -18.83 9.88 11.41
C SER A 37 -17.86 10.64 10.52
N VAL A 38 -18.32 11.80 10.04
CA VAL A 38 -17.55 12.77 9.25
C VAL A 38 -17.78 14.14 9.85
N ASP A 39 -16.71 14.85 10.19
CA ASP A 39 -16.71 16.23 10.67
C ASP A 39 -15.57 16.99 9.96
N GLY A 40 -15.91 17.65 8.87
CA GLY A 40 -14.94 18.30 7.97
C GLY A 40 -13.88 17.32 7.48
N PHE A 41 -12.62 17.58 7.82
CA PHE A 41 -11.49 16.70 7.49
C PHE A 41 -11.26 15.58 8.53
N ASN A 42 -12.09 15.48 9.57
CA ASN A 42 -11.95 14.44 10.58
C ASN A 42 -13.01 13.37 10.33
N ILE A 43 -12.57 12.13 10.17
CA ILE A 43 -13.46 10.98 10.05
C ILE A 43 -13.20 9.98 11.18
N ARG A 44 -14.23 9.25 11.58
CA ARG A 44 -14.08 8.10 12.47
C ARG A 44 -14.41 6.85 11.69
N VAL A 45 -13.50 5.90 11.74
CA VAL A 45 -13.62 4.62 11.05
C VAL A 45 -13.69 3.51 12.10
N LYS A 46 -14.77 2.73 12.09
CA LYS A 46 -14.87 1.51 12.85
C LYS A 46 -14.26 0.38 12.03
N GLU A 47 -13.09 -0.08 12.42
CA GLU A 47 -12.42 -1.19 11.75
C GLU A 47 -13.19 -2.50 11.91
N TRP A 48 -12.99 -3.42 11.00
CA TRP A 48 -13.57 -4.77 11.09
C TRP A 48 -13.04 -5.56 12.29
N SER A 49 -11.89 -5.18 12.83
CA SER A 49 -11.36 -5.65 14.13
C SER A 49 -12.21 -5.23 15.33
N GLY A 50 -13.09 -4.23 15.14
CA GLY A 50 -13.97 -3.66 16.19
C GLY A 50 -13.45 -2.36 16.79
N GLU A 51 -12.20 -1.98 16.57
CA GLU A 51 -11.63 -0.72 17.04
C GLU A 51 -12.18 0.48 16.25
N THR A 52 -12.29 1.64 16.90
CA THR A 52 -12.69 2.89 16.24
C THR A 52 -11.54 3.86 16.23
N LEU A 53 -11.04 4.17 15.04
CA LEU A 53 -9.93 5.08 14.81
C LEU A 53 -10.44 6.48 14.43
N ALA A 54 -9.76 7.51 14.92
CA ALA A 54 -9.89 8.87 14.44
C ALA A 54 -8.84 9.12 13.35
N VAL A 55 -9.28 9.50 12.15
CA VAL A 55 -8.42 9.76 11.00
C VAL A 55 -8.62 11.18 10.54
N LYS A 56 -7.55 11.94 10.40
CA LYS A 56 -7.55 13.26 9.78
C LYS A 56 -7.19 13.12 8.31
N LEU A 57 -8.07 13.57 7.43
CA LEU A 57 -7.80 13.62 5.99
C LEU A 57 -6.73 14.65 5.68
N ALA A 58 -5.82 14.32 4.78
CA ALA A 58 -4.84 15.25 4.25
C ALA A 58 -5.53 16.25 3.31
N ASP A 59 -4.95 17.43 3.11
CA ASP A 59 -5.56 18.45 2.22
C ASP A 59 -5.68 17.97 0.76
N ASN A 60 -4.84 17.02 0.35
CA ASN A 60 -4.81 16.43 -0.99
C ASN A 60 -5.39 15.01 -1.06
N TYR A 61 -6.30 14.66 -0.14
CA TYR A 61 -6.93 13.34 -0.17
C TYR A 61 -7.74 13.10 -1.45
N THR A 62 -7.87 11.83 -1.82
CA THR A 62 -8.67 11.42 -2.98
C THR A 62 -9.70 10.39 -2.55
N VAL A 63 -10.93 10.56 -3.04
CA VAL A 63 -12.01 9.59 -2.85
C VAL A 63 -12.25 8.84 -4.16
N ASN A 64 -12.20 7.53 -4.11
CA ASN A 64 -12.54 6.65 -5.23
C ASN A 64 -13.69 5.76 -4.82
N ALA A 65 -14.71 5.66 -5.67
CA ALA A 65 -15.81 4.72 -5.49
C ALA A 65 -15.50 3.40 -6.23
N VAL A 66 -15.76 2.29 -5.56
CA VAL A 66 -15.77 0.96 -6.17
C VAL A 66 -17.22 0.57 -6.44
N VAL A 67 -17.53 0.28 -7.70
CA VAL A 67 -18.88 -0.12 -8.14
C VAL A 67 -18.87 -1.51 -8.74
N LYS A 68 -19.94 -2.28 -8.52
CA LYS A 68 -20.07 -3.60 -9.09
C LYS A 68 -20.34 -3.50 -10.58
N ILE A 69 -19.57 -4.25 -11.37
CA ILE A 69 -19.71 -4.34 -12.82
C ILE A 69 -19.80 -5.80 -13.27
N ASP A 70 -20.22 -6.02 -14.51
CA ASP A 70 -20.12 -7.33 -15.15
C ASP A 70 -18.65 -7.61 -15.49
N ILE A 71 -18.17 -8.79 -15.18
CA ILE A 71 -16.81 -9.23 -15.46
C ILE A 71 -16.50 -9.25 -16.96
N ALA A 72 -17.51 -9.41 -17.82
CA ALA A 72 -17.38 -9.32 -19.28
C ALA A 72 -16.90 -7.94 -19.78
N ARG A 73 -16.90 -6.91 -18.93
CA ARG A 73 -16.27 -5.61 -19.24
C ARG A 73 -14.75 -5.66 -19.24
N ILE A 74 -14.15 -6.73 -18.73
CA ILE A 74 -12.72 -6.96 -18.82
C ILE A 74 -12.43 -7.53 -20.20
N VAL A 75 -11.77 -6.73 -21.02
CA VAL A 75 -11.39 -7.05 -22.41
C VAL A 75 -9.86 -7.06 -22.54
N PRO A 76 -9.30 -7.59 -23.64
CA PRO A 76 -7.88 -7.50 -23.88
C PRO A 76 -7.39 -6.06 -23.79
N GLY A 77 -6.29 -5.86 -23.06
CA GLY A 77 -5.74 -4.54 -22.78
C GLY A 77 -6.30 -3.84 -21.54
N SER A 78 -7.34 -4.37 -20.89
CA SER A 78 -7.82 -3.84 -19.60
C SER A 78 -6.74 -3.91 -18.54
N PHE A 79 -6.57 -2.86 -17.74
CA PHE A 79 -5.72 -2.89 -16.56
C PHE A 79 -6.54 -3.36 -15.36
N VAL A 80 -6.14 -4.47 -14.75
CA VAL A 80 -6.91 -5.14 -13.69
C VAL A 80 -6.06 -5.37 -12.44
N GLY A 81 -6.72 -5.32 -11.28
CA GLY A 81 -6.18 -5.79 -10.02
C GLY A 81 -6.96 -7.00 -9.54
N ALA A 82 -6.28 -8.08 -9.20
CA ALA A 82 -6.90 -9.29 -8.68
C ALA A 82 -6.32 -9.64 -7.31
N ALA A 83 -7.17 -9.69 -6.29
CA ALA A 83 -6.80 -10.25 -5.00
C ALA A 83 -7.12 -11.75 -5.00
N SER A 84 -6.15 -12.59 -4.66
CA SER A 84 -6.28 -14.05 -4.67
C SER A 84 -5.66 -14.69 -3.44
N LEU A 85 -6.07 -15.91 -3.16
CA LEU A 85 -5.35 -16.81 -2.25
C LEU A 85 -4.52 -17.81 -3.07
N PRO A 86 -3.31 -18.13 -2.62
CA PRO A 86 -2.57 -19.24 -3.19
C PRO A 86 -3.29 -20.54 -2.83
N PRO A 87 -3.73 -21.34 -3.82
CA PRO A 87 -4.46 -22.55 -3.56
C PRO A 87 -3.53 -23.73 -3.25
N PRO A 88 -4.03 -24.75 -2.55
CA PRO A 88 -3.28 -25.97 -2.27
C PRO A 88 -2.90 -26.77 -3.53
N ASP A 89 -3.64 -26.59 -4.62
CA ASP A 89 -3.53 -27.36 -5.88
C ASP A 89 -2.90 -26.59 -7.06
N GLY A 90 -2.46 -25.34 -6.83
CA GLY A 90 -1.84 -24.50 -7.87
C GLY A 90 -2.82 -23.68 -8.72
N THR A 91 -4.16 -23.88 -8.60
CA THR A 91 -5.17 -23.05 -9.25
C THR A 91 -5.45 -21.78 -8.44
N GLN A 92 -5.14 -20.60 -8.92
CA GLN A 92 -5.44 -19.35 -8.21
C GLN A 92 -6.93 -19.02 -8.30
N SER A 93 -7.59 -18.87 -7.13
CA SER A 93 -8.96 -18.35 -7.05
C SER A 93 -8.94 -16.87 -6.69
N ALA A 94 -9.50 -16.04 -7.55
CA ALA A 94 -9.66 -14.62 -7.25
C ALA A 94 -10.77 -14.43 -6.20
N LEU A 95 -10.45 -13.71 -5.13
CA LEU A 95 -11.40 -13.25 -4.12
C LEU A 95 -12.14 -11.98 -4.60
N GLU A 96 -11.40 -11.13 -5.31
CA GLU A 96 -11.85 -9.85 -5.83
C GLU A 96 -11.10 -9.55 -7.13
N VAL A 97 -11.81 -9.00 -8.11
CA VAL A 97 -11.22 -8.49 -9.35
C VAL A 97 -11.70 -7.06 -9.56
N LEU A 98 -10.76 -6.14 -9.73
CA LEU A 98 -11.00 -4.72 -10.00
C LEU A 98 -10.63 -4.40 -11.44
N LEU A 99 -11.56 -3.80 -12.18
CA LEU A 99 -11.24 -3.12 -13.42
C LEU A 99 -10.79 -1.69 -13.09
N LEU A 100 -9.54 -1.39 -13.34
CA LEU A 100 -8.95 -0.10 -13.03
C LEU A 100 -9.09 0.85 -14.24
N PRO A 101 -9.37 2.15 -14.00
CA PRO A 101 -9.45 3.11 -15.09
C PRO A 101 -8.08 3.34 -15.73
N GLU A 102 -8.05 3.79 -16.98
CA GLU A 102 -6.83 4.00 -17.76
C GLU A 102 -5.84 4.94 -17.04
N SER A 103 -6.34 5.93 -16.31
CA SER A 103 -5.51 6.84 -15.50
C SER A 103 -4.72 6.14 -14.36
N ARG A 104 -5.07 4.89 -14.05
CA ARG A 104 -4.39 4.06 -13.05
C ARG A 104 -3.49 2.99 -13.66
N ARG A 105 -3.37 2.96 -14.99
CA ARG A 105 -2.48 2.00 -15.68
C ARG A 105 -1.06 2.08 -15.14
N GLY A 106 -0.45 0.92 -14.88
CA GLY A 106 0.88 0.79 -14.31
C GLY A 106 0.97 1.06 -12.80
N SER A 107 -0.10 1.55 -12.16
CA SER A 107 -0.09 1.78 -10.72
C SER A 107 -0.02 0.47 -9.94
N GLY A 108 1.07 0.26 -9.19
CA GLY A 108 1.29 -0.94 -8.40
C GLY A 108 1.30 -2.21 -9.25
N GLU A 109 1.78 -2.14 -10.51
CA GLU A 109 1.91 -3.32 -11.37
C GLU A 109 2.84 -4.36 -10.75
N GLY A 110 2.45 -5.63 -10.81
CA GLY A 110 3.21 -6.74 -10.23
C GLY A 110 2.37 -7.69 -9.38
N HIS A 111 3.06 -8.55 -8.62
CA HIS A 111 2.48 -9.54 -7.72
C HIS A 111 3.13 -9.43 -6.34
N TYR A 112 2.31 -9.19 -5.31
CA TYR A 112 2.81 -8.90 -3.95
C TYR A 112 1.80 -9.28 -2.87
N PRO A 113 2.25 -9.44 -1.61
CA PRO A 113 1.38 -9.71 -0.48
C PRO A 113 0.30 -8.64 -0.31
N TRP A 114 -0.90 -9.07 0.02
CA TRP A 114 -2.06 -8.22 0.20
C TRP A 114 -2.72 -8.46 1.56
N ASP A 115 -3.43 -7.47 2.06
CA ASP A 115 -4.02 -7.47 3.40
C ASP A 115 -5.55 -7.66 3.41
N LEU A 116 -6.13 -8.19 2.32
CA LEU A 116 -7.57 -8.47 2.27
C LEU A 116 -7.95 -9.54 3.28
N GLN A 117 -7.13 -10.58 3.37
CA GLN A 117 -7.17 -11.62 4.42
C GLN A 117 -5.78 -12.27 4.52
N PRO A 118 -5.50 -13.03 5.61
CA PRO A 118 -4.21 -13.68 5.78
C PRO A 118 -3.81 -14.53 4.58
N GLY A 119 -2.59 -14.32 4.08
CA GLY A 119 -2.04 -15.04 2.92
C GLY A 119 -2.55 -14.57 1.55
N SER A 120 -3.39 -13.53 1.49
CA SER A 120 -3.82 -13.02 0.19
C SER A 120 -2.70 -12.29 -0.57
N MET A 121 -2.77 -12.40 -1.89
CA MET A 121 -1.85 -11.76 -2.83
C MET A 121 -2.63 -10.82 -3.76
N MET A 122 -2.03 -9.69 -4.13
CA MET A 122 -2.55 -8.79 -5.16
C MET A 122 -1.72 -8.96 -6.42
N THR A 123 -2.40 -9.05 -7.55
CA THR A 123 -1.78 -8.99 -8.88
C THR A 123 -2.40 -7.85 -9.66
N ASN A 124 -1.61 -6.84 -10.01
CA ASN A 124 -2.02 -5.78 -10.93
C ASN A 124 -1.31 -5.98 -12.25
N ALA A 125 -2.07 -6.10 -13.34
CA ALA A 125 -1.52 -6.36 -14.67
C ALA A 125 -2.48 -5.93 -15.78
N THR A 126 -1.96 -5.83 -16.98
CA THR A 126 -2.77 -5.73 -18.20
C THR A 126 -3.30 -7.11 -18.57
N SER A 127 -4.63 -7.23 -18.71
CA SER A 127 -5.26 -8.48 -19.10
C SER A 127 -5.02 -8.77 -20.60
N PRO A 128 -4.49 -9.93 -20.96
CA PRO A 128 -4.35 -10.33 -22.36
C PRO A 128 -5.63 -10.92 -22.96
N ILE A 129 -6.63 -11.21 -22.12
CA ILE A 129 -7.85 -11.93 -22.51
C ILE A 129 -9.12 -11.21 -22.07
N SER A 130 -10.25 -11.54 -22.70
CA SER A 130 -11.59 -11.24 -22.21
C SER A 130 -12.05 -12.31 -21.23
N LEU A 131 -12.83 -11.89 -20.22
CA LEU A 131 -13.47 -12.83 -19.31
C LEU A 131 -14.94 -13.05 -19.73
N PRO A 132 -15.46 -14.28 -19.59
CA PRO A 132 -16.85 -14.58 -19.91
C PRO A 132 -17.79 -13.87 -18.93
N SER A 133 -18.98 -13.48 -19.40
CA SER A 133 -20.03 -12.95 -18.52
C SER A 133 -20.43 -13.98 -17.47
N THR A 134 -20.59 -13.54 -16.23
CA THR A 134 -21.13 -14.38 -15.14
C THR A 134 -22.65 -14.45 -15.16
N LYS A 135 -23.32 -13.74 -16.10
CA LYS A 135 -24.77 -13.77 -16.21
C LYS A 135 -25.19 -15.08 -16.88
N PRO A 136 -26.00 -15.93 -16.23
CA PRO A 136 -26.52 -17.10 -16.87
C PRO A 136 -27.35 -16.67 -18.10
N GLU A 137 -27.08 -17.26 -19.27
CA GLU A 137 -27.95 -17.13 -20.42
C GLU A 137 -29.33 -17.69 -20.03
N ARG A 138 -30.36 -16.90 -20.21
CA ARG A 138 -31.77 -17.31 -20.02
C ARG A 138 -32.29 -18.00 -21.26
#